data_854a1c74287419c3f36c7beb45355818
#
_entry.id   854a1c74287419c3f36c7beb45355818
#
_cell.length_a   1.000
_cell.length_b   1.000
_cell.length_c   1.000
_cell.angle_alpha   90.00
_cell.angle_beta   90.00
_cell.angle_gamma   90.00
#
_symmetry.space_group_name_H-M   'P 1'
#
loop_
_entity.id
_entity.type
_entity.pdbx_description
1 polymer ?
#
loop_
_entity_poly.entity_id
_entity_poly.type
_entity_poly.pdbx_seq_one_letter_code
_entity_poly.pdbx_strand_id
1 'polypeptide(L)'
;MILMMDLILKTKVGTWMFDEYPTYDEWISQFDFTKPADMKKLESVHFDHLPVWSEGNVYLNGAKAWKHEKNGFVSSENVKVELTEKDGKYFLDTNIYEILEDFSGRMINTEVLGKAFEPEEFFENPDGTPITFDTDYFGGHRGAKVIPGPFAEKEDVGKNVNICTAF
;
A
#
# COMPACT_ATOMS: atom_id res chain seq x y z
N MET A 1 2.78 -7.53 1.49
CA MET A 1 1.57 -6.88 2.02
C MET A 1 0.38 -6.96 1.06
N ILE A 2 0.57 -6.73 -0.23
CA ILE A 2 -0.49 -6.84 -1.27
C ILE A 2 -1.17 -8.23 -1.29
N LEU A 3 -0.42 -9.30 -1.13
CA LEU A 3 -0.97 -10.68 -1.17
C LEU A 3 -1.93 -10.99 -0.01
N MET A 4 -1.70 -10.40 1.15
CA MET A 4 -2.53 -10.61 2.34
C MET A 4 -3.84 -9.80 2.29
N MET A 5 -3.81 -8.62 1.70
CA MET A 5 -5.02 -7.82 1.45
C MET A 5 -5.91 -8.44 0.38
N ASP A 6 -5.33 -9.00 -0.68
CA ASP A 6 -6.09 -9.69 -1.74
C ASP A 6 -6.84 -10.93 -1.18
N LEU A 7 -6.27 -11.60 -0.19
CA LEU A 7 -6.92 -12.72 0.50
C LEU A 7 -8.07 -12.24 1.42
N ILE A 8 -7.90 -11.14 2.13
CA ILE A 8 -8.94 -10.55 2.99
C ILE A 8 -10.10 -10.02 2.15
N LEU A 9 -9.81 -9.37 1.03
CA LEU A 9 -10.83 -8.83 0.11
C LEU A 9 -11.58 -9.91 -0.67
N LYS A 10 -11.00 -11.09 -0.86
CA LYS A 10 -11.65 -12.25 -1.53
C LYS A 10 -12.51 -13.09 -0.59
N THR A 11 -12.32 -13.00 0.71
CA THR A 11 -13.15 -13.69 1.68
C THR A 11 -14.28 -12.79 2.14
N LYS A 12 -15.53 -13.19 1.85
CA LYS A 12 -16.74 -12.46 2.31
C LYS A 12 -16.74 -12.11 3.81
N VAL A 13 -15.92 -12.80 4.61
CA VAL A 13 -15.81 -12.64 6.06
C VAL A 13 -14.92 -11.44 6.46
N GLY A 14 -13.95 -11.04 5.63
CA GLY A 14 -13.06 -9.92 5.95
C GLY A 14 -13.60 -8.54 5.54
N THR A 15 -14.45 -8.48 4.50
CA THR A 15 -14.88 -7.21 3.93
C THR A 15 -15.95 -6.51 4.76
N TRP A 16 -16.87 -7.24 5.39
CA TRP A 16 -17.94 -6.62 6.17
C TRP A 16 -17.43 -5.92 7.43
N MET A 17 -16.40 -6.44 8.11
CA MET A 17 -15.84 -5.82 9.31
C MET A 17 -15.30 -4.40 9.05
N PHE A 18 -14.74 -4.18 7.85
CA PHE A 18 -14.18 -2.87 7.50
C PHE A 18 -15.18 -1.99 6.77
N ASP A 19 -16.11 -2.58 6.05
CA ASP A 19 -17.14 -1.87 5.33
C ASP A 19 -18.24 -1.33 6.25
N GLU A 20 -18.46 -1.96 7.38
CA GLU A 20 -19.44 -1.56 8.40
C GLU A 20 -18.78 -0.80 9.56
N TYR A 21 -17.51 -0.44 9.46
CA TYR A 21 -16.88 0.40 10.47
C TYR A 21 -17.59 1.75 10.53
N PRO A 22 -18.05 2.18 11.70
CA PRO A 22 -18.86 3.39 11.83
C PRO A 22 -18.09 4.63 11.38
N THR A 23 -18.78 5.59 10.82
CA THR A 23 -18.24 6.94 10.62
C THR A 23 -17.87 7.54 11.97
N TYR A 24 -17.03 8.59 11.97
CA TYR A 24 -16.70 9.28 13.22
C TYR A 24 -17.92 9.78 13.97
N ASP A 25 -18.88 10.37 13.27
CA ASP A 25 -20.12 10.89 13.88
C ASP A 25 -20.98 9.76 14.49
N GLU A 26 -21.10 8.63 13.83
CA GLU A 26 -21.79 7.44 14.37
C GLU A 26 -21.05 6.86 15.57
N TRP A 27 -19.72 6.82 15.52
CA TRP A 27 -18.88 6.36 16.62
C TRP A 27 -19.02 7.25 17.84
N ILE A 28 -18.85 8.57 17.67
CA ILE A 28 -18.85 9.52 18.77
C ILE A 28 -20.23 9.65 19.43
N SER A 29 -21.30 9.47 18.65
CA SER A 29 -22.69 9.54 19.16
C SER A 29 -23.06 8.46 20.17
N GLN A 30 -22.25 7.39 20.26
CA GLN A 30 -22.47 6.31 21.21
C GLN A 30 -21.97 6.62 22.62
N PHE A 31 -21.27 7.72 22.79
CA PHE A 31 -20.64 8.09 24.06
C PHE A 31 -21.21 9.41 24.59
N ASP A 32 -21.39 9.46 25.89
CA ASP A 32 -21.79 10.70 26.60
C ASP A 32 -20.54 11.34 27.22
N PHE A 33 -20.09 12.44 26.61
CA PHE A 33 -18.85 13.09 27.00
C PHE A 33 -19.10 14.24 27.96
N THR A 34 -18.69 14.05 29.19
CA THR A 34 -18.64 15.11 30.20
C THR A 34 -17.26 15.76 30.32
N LYS A 35 -16.21 15.13 29.72
CA LYS A 35 -14.82 15.58 29.85
C LYS A 35 -14.13 15.69 28.48
N PRO A 36 -13.54 16.85 28.14
CA PRO A 36 -12.82 17.03 26.87
C PRO A 36 -11.64 16.09 26.65
N ALA A 37 -10.99 15.67 27.74
CA ALA A 37 -9.87 14.72 27.64
C ALA A 37 -10.31 13.33 27.16
N ASP A 38 -11.49 12.89 27.55
CA ASP A 38 -12.03 11.60 27.13
C ASP A 38 -12.44 11.65 25.64
N MET A 39 -12.96 12.78 25.17
CA MET A 39 -13.23 13.00 23.74
C MET A 39 -11.98 12.85 22.89
N LYS A 40 -10.90 13.52 23.28
CA LYS A 40 -9.65 13.46 22.52
C LYS A 40 -9.08 12.04 22.46
N LYS A 41 -9.19 11.30 23.56
CA LYS A 41 -8.73 9.89 23.61
C LYS A 41 -9.58 9.00 22.71
N LEU A 42 -10.89 9.17 22.68
CA LEU A 42 -11.80 8.40 21.84
C LEU A 42 -11.67 8.79 20.37
N GLU A 43 -11.42 10.05 20.07
CA GLU A 43 -11.11 10.52 18.73
C GLU A 43 -9.83 9.84 18.20
N SER A 44 -8.78 9.78 19.00
CA SER A 44 -7.56 9.03 18.70
C SER A 44 -7.88 7.55 18.42
N VAL A 45 -8.65 6.90 19.29
CA VAL A 45 -9.07 5.50 19.08
C VAL A 45 -9.80 5.32 17.74
N HIS A 46 -10.66 6.22 17.33
CA HIS A 46 -11.35 6.08 16.03
C HIS A 46 -10.43 6.24 14.84
N PHE A 47 -9.53 7.24 14.86
CA PHE A 47 -8.71 7.58 13.70
C PHE A 47 -7.39 6.83 13.63
N ASP A 48 -6.76 6.57 14.78
CA ASP A 48 -5.43 5.94 14.83
C ASP A 48 -5.52 4.42 14.74
N HIS A 49 -6.70 3.85 14.96
CA HIS A 49 -6.89 2.41 15.13
C HIS A 49 -7.80 1.75 14.11
N LEU A 50 -7.96 2.38 12.95
CA LEU A 50 -8.52 1.63 11.83
C LEU A 50 -7.58 0.47 11.52
N PRO A 51 -8.05 -0.78 11.65
CA PRO A 51 -7.17 -1.96 11.56
C PRO A 51 -6.60 -2.17 10.17
N VAL A 52 -7.08 -1.42 9.18
CA VAL A 52 -6.60 -1.48 7.80
C VAL A 52 -6.36 -0.08 7.26
N TRP A 53 -5.13 0.16 6.87
CA TRP A 53 -4.75 1.33 6.11
C TRP A 53 -4.46 0.94 4.67
N SER A 54 -5.15 1.59 3.73
CA SER A 54 -4.98 1.38 2.29
C SER A 54 -4.69 2.72 1.62
N GLU A 55 -3.52 2.85 1.05
CA GLU A 55 -3.09 4.08 0.38
C GLU A 55 -2.13 3.82 -0.77
N GLY A 56 -2.29 4.59 -1.86
CA GLY A 56 -1.37 4.58 -2.98
C GLY A 56 -1.37 3.30 -3.79
N ASN A 57 -2.42 2.49 -3.70
CA ASN A 57 -2.53 1.27 -4.49
C ASN A 57 -2.92 1.57 -5.93
N VAL A 58 -2.51 0.66 -6.82
CA VAL A 58 -2.79 0.74 -8.26
C VAL A 58 -3.82 -0.33 -8.63
N TYR A 59 -4.92 0.10 -9.21
CA TYR A 59 -6.05 -0.73 -9.64
C TYR A 59 -6.16 -0.65 -11.16
N LEU A 60 -5.92 -1.76 -11.85
CA LEU A 60 -5.85 -1.87 -13.30
C LEU A 60 -6.83 -2.91 -13.82
N ASN A 61 -7.00 -2.99 -15.17
CA ASN A 61 -7.90 -3.95 -15.82
C ASN A 61 -9.35 -3.89 -15.30
N GLY A 62 -9.83 -2.70 -14.99
CA GLY A 62 -11.19 -2.51 -14.47
C GLY A 62 -11.37 -2.91 -13.00
N ALA A 63 -10.30 -3.17 -12.26
CA ALA A 63 -10.37 -3.32 -10.82
C ALA A 63 -10.84 -2.01 -10.16
N LYS A 64 -11.61 -2.15 -9.09
CA LYS A 64 -12.15 -1.01 -8.35
C LYS A 64 -11.36 -0.81 -7.07
N ALA A 65 -11.05 0.45 -6.77
CA ALA A 65 -10.48 0.79 -5.48
C ALA A 65 -11.45 0.44 -4.34
N TRP A 66 -10.89 0.06 -3.21
CA TRP A 66 -11.67 -0.05 -2.00
C TRP A 66 -12.17 1.33 -1.58
N LYS A 67 -13.39 1.41 -0.99
CA LYS A 67 -14.03 2.71 -0.64
C LYS A 67 -13.21 3.56 0.34
N HIS A 68 -12.31 2.95 1.12
CA HIS A 68 -11.42 3.64 2.05
C HIS A 68 -9.98 3.80 1.51
N GLU A 69 -9.76 3.45 0.23
CA GLU A 69 -8.48 3.72 -0.41
C GLU A 69 -8.20 5.22 -0.47
N LYS A 70 -7.00 5.62 -0.09
CA LYS A 70 -6.51 7.00 -0.18
C LYS A 70 -5.46 7.11 -1.28
N ASN A 71 -5.55 8.16 -2.09
CA ASN A 71 -4.54 8.46 -3.10
C ASN A 71 -4.21 7.28 -4.04
N GLY A 72 -5.19 6.41 -4.31
CA GLY A 72 -5.03 5.29 -5.23
C GLY A 72 -5.12 5.73 -6.69
N PHE A 73 -4.51 4.96 -7.58
CA PHE A 73 -4.62 5.11 -9.02
C PHE A 73 -5.56 4.05 -9.59
N VAL A 74 -6.52 4.47 -10.41
CA VAL A 74 -7.49 3.55 -11.05
C VAL A 74 -7.48 3.77 -12.55
N SER A 75 -7.26 2.70 -13.32
CA SER A 75 -7.36 2.73 -14.78
C SER A 75 -8.08 1.49 -15.31
N SER A 76 -8.89 1.69 -16.33
CA SER A 76 -9.52 0.59 -17.09
C SER A 76 -8.66 0.07 -18.23
N GLU A 77 -7.49 0.66 -18.45
CA GLU A 77 -6.59 0.23 -19.51
C GLU A 77 -6.12 -1.21 -19.31
N ASN A 78 -5.96 -1.90 -20.43
CA ASN A 78 -5.50 -3.28 -20.44
C ASN A 78 -4.01 -3.34 -20.13
N VAL A 79 -3.69 -4.00 -19.02
CA VAL A 79 -2.31 -4.26 -18.63
C VAL A 79 -1.80 -5.48 -19.36
N LYS A 80 -0.64 -5.34 -19.97
CA LYS A 80 0.19 -6.43 -20.47
C LYS A 80 1.24 -6.76 -19.41
N VAL A 81 1.30 -8.03 -19.02
CA VAL A 81 2.40 -8.59 -18.22
C VAL A 81 2.81 -9.90 -18.86
N GLU A 82 4.00 -9.92 -19.45
CA GLU A 82 4.53 -11.09 -20.12
C GLU A 82 5.89 -11.45 -19.53
N LEU A 83 6.02 -12.69 -19.11
CA LEU A 83 7.26 -13.24 -18.57
C LEU A 83 7.83 -14.26 -19.55
N THR A 84 9.05 -14.02 -20.01
CA THR A 84 9.74 -14.89 -20.96
C THR A 84 11.01 -15.44 -20.35
N GLU A 85 11.22 -16.75 -20.46
CA GLU A 85 12.50 -17.38 -20.14
C GLU A 85 13.38 -17.49 -21.39
N LYS A 86 14.65 -17.07 -21.24
CA LYS A 86 15.66 -17.25 -22.28
C LYS A 86 17.02 -17.42 -21.65
N ASP A 87 17.69 -18.52 -21.99
CA ASP A 87 19.07 -18.84 -21.53
C ASP A 87 19.21 -18.81 -19.99
N GLY A 88 18.21 -19.34 -19.26
CA GLY A 88 18.20 -19.36 -17.80
C GLY A 88 17.95 -17.98 -17.16
N LYS A 89 17.49 -17.01 -17.92
CA LYS A 89 17.12 -15.68 -17.44
C LYS A 89 15.63 -15.44 -17.67
N TYR A 90 15.00 -14.71 -16.76
CA TYR A 90 13.59 -14.33 -16.86
C TYR A 90 13.47 -12.85 -17.19
N PHE A 91 12.71 -12.56 -18.22
CA PHE A 91 12.50 -11.21 -18.73
C PHE A 91 11.04 -10.80 -18.56
N LEU A 92 10.83 -9.62 -18.02
CA LEU A 92 9.52 -9.01 -17.86
C LEU A 92 9.29 -8.00 -18.99
N ASP A 93 8.18 -8.12 -19.69
CA ASP A 93 7.63 -7.10 -20.60
C ASP A 93 6.28 -6.63 -20.06
N THR A 94 6.12 -5.32 -19.82
CA THR A 94 4.90 -4.75 -19.27
C THR A 94 4.72 -3.30 -19.70
N ASN A 95 3.46 -2.88 -19.85
CA ASN A 95 3.06 -1.49 -20.11
C ASN A 95 2.55 -0.77 -18.85
N ILE A 96 2.69 -1.37 -17.66
CA ILE A 96 2.17 -0.79 -16.40
C ILE A 96 2.68 0.64 -16.21
N TYR A 97 3.96 0.88 -16.47
CA TYR A 97 4.58 2.18 -16.22
C TYR A 97 4.20 3.26 -17.25
N GLU A 98 3.78 2.85 -18.45
CA GLU A 98 3.16 3.75 -19.42
C GLU A 98 1.78 4.18 -18.93
N ILE A 99 0.98 3.24 -18.39
CA ILE A 99 -0.35 3.51 -17.84
C ILE A 99 -0.29 4.39 -16.59
N LEU A 100 0.71 4.20 -15.74
CA LEU A 100 0.88 5.00 -14.53
C LEU A 100 1.23 6.48 -14.81
N GLU A 101 1.77 6.79 -15.96
CA GLU A 101 2.20 8.14 -16.33
C GLU A 101 3.04 8.83 -15.23
N ASP A 102 2.48 9.87 -14.62
CA ASP A 102 3.12 10.65 -13.55
C ASP A 102 2.63 10.27 -12.15
N PHE A 103 1.84 9.21 -12.04
CA PHE A 103 1.38 8.77 -10.73
C PHE A 103 2.55 8.33 -9.85
N SER A 104 2.58 8.84 -8.64
CA SER A 104 3.58 8.49 -7.63
C SER A 104 2.98 8.45 -6.24
N GLY A 105 3.45 7.52 -5.44
CA GLY A 105 3.15 7.45 -4.02
C GLY A 105 4.16 8.22 -3.17
N ARG A 106 3.95 8.20 -1.87
CA ARG A 106 4.92 8.70 -0.90
C ARG A 106 5.87 7.60 -0.43
N MET A 107 7.03 8.00 0.01
CA MET A 107 7.98 7.10 0.68
C MET A 107 7.35 6.54 1.97
N ILE A 108 7.38 5.22 2.13
CA ILE A 108 6.94 4.57 3.37
C ILE A 108 8.15 4.42 4.28
N ASN A 109 8.00 4.91 5.51
CA ASN A 109 9.01 4.85 6.56
C ASN A 109 8.34 4.72 7.94
N THR A 110 9.12 4.59 9.00
CA THR A 110 8.64 4.49 10.38
C THR A 110 7.68 5.63 10.76
N GLU A 111 7.98 6.87 10.37
CA GLU A 111 7.13 8.04 10.68
C GLU A 111 5.77 7.94 9.99
N VAL A 112 5.76 7.56 8.71
CA VAL A 112 4.52 7.38 7.91
C VAL A 112 3.69 6.21 8.43
N LEU A 113 4.32 5.12 8.85
CA LEU A 113 3.63 3.96 9.42
C LEU A 113 3.06 4.28 10.81
N GLY A 114 3.70 5.18 11.55
CA GLY A 114 3.29 5.54 12.91
C GLY A 114 3.50 4.41 13.90
N LYS A 115 2.58 4.28 14.85
CA LYS A 115 2.60 3.28 15.90
C LYS A 115 1.62 2.15 15.64
N ALA A 116 2.00 0.94 16.01
CA ALA A 116 1.09 -0.20 16.05
C ALA A 116 0.04 0.00 17.16
N PHE A 117 -1.18 -0.47 16.89
CA PHE A 117 -2.35 -0.19 17.72
C PHE A 117 -2.22 -0.67 19.17
N GLU A 118 -1.98 -1.96 19.35
CA GLU A 118 -1.99 -2.59 20.67
C GLU A 118 -0.76 -2.25 21.51
N PRO A 119 0.49 -2.40 20.99
CA PRO A 119 1.68 -2.14 21.76
C PRO A 119 2.06 -0.67 21.86
N GLU A 120 1.43 0.20 21.05
CA GLU A 120 1.80 1.63 20.93
C GLU A 120 3.28 1.86 20.55
N GLU A 121 3.91 0.86 19.94
CA GLU A 121 5.31 0.89 19.51
C GLU A 121 5.42 1.26 18.03
N PHE A 122 6.50 1.94 17.66
CA PHE A 122 6.79 2.25 16.27
C PHE A 122 7.14 0.99 15.46
N PHE A 123 6.87 1.03 14.15
CA PHE A 123 7.38 0.02 13.24
C PHE A 123 8.85 0.29 12.96
N GLU A 124 9.71 -0.61 13.41
CA GLU A 124 11.17 -0.50 13.34
C GLU A 124 11.80 -1.77 12.77
N ASN A 125 13.04 -1.66 12.36
CA ASN A 125 13.86 -2.82 12.05
C ASN A 125 14.16 -3.63 13.32
N PRO A 126 14.56 -4.91 13.21
CA PRO A 126 14.89 -5.74 14.36
C PRO A 126 16.01 -5.19 15.27
N ASP A 127 16.84 -4.30 14.77
CA ASP A 127 17.92 -3.62 15.50
C ASP A 127 17.49 -2.27 16.12
N GLY A 128 16.20 -1.91 16.02
CA GLY A 128 15.65 -0.66 16.54
C GLY A 128 15.89 0.56 15.64
N THR A 129 16.42 0.37 14.45
CA THR A 129 16.57 1.47 13.49
C THR A 129 15.27 1.75 12.75
N PRO A 130 14.99 3.00 12.32
CA PRO A 130 13.82 3.32 11.53
C PRO A 130 13.75 2.52 10.22
N ILE A 131 12.55 2.07 9.88
CA ILE A 131 12.26 1.45 8.57
C ILE A 131 12.17 2.55 7.51
N THR A 132 12.75 2.29 6.33
CA THR A 132 12.54 3.08 5.12
C THR A 132 12.53 2.16 3.91
N PHE A 133 11.50 2.24 3.07
CA PHE A 133 11.39 1.45 1.83
C PHE A 133 11.96 2.22 0.64
N ASP A 134 13.21 2.63 0.75
CA ASP A 134 13.90 3.52 -0.19
C ASP A 134 14.75 2.81 -1.24
N THR A 135 14.68 1.49 -1.28
CA THR A 135 15.36 0.69 -2.31
C THR A 135 14.36 -0.09 -3.15
N ASP A 136 14.72 -0.29 -4.41
CA ASP A 136 13.94 -1.07 -5.35
C ASP A 136 14.37 -2.55 -5.40
N TYR A 137 13.77 -3.30 -6.32
CA TYR A 137 14.07 -4.72 -6.51
C TYR A 137 15.53 -5.02 -6.85
N PHE A 138 16.20 -4.11 -7.55
CA PHE A 138 17.61 -4.23 -7.94
C PHE A 138 18.58 -3.59 -6.94
N GLY A 139 18.07 -3.05 -5.82
CA GLY A 139 18.86 -2.30 -4.84
C GLY A 139 19.10 -0.84 -5.24
N GLY A 140 18.43 -0.36 -6.31
CA GLY A 140 18.45 1.04 -6.71
C GLY A 140 17.73 1.92 -5.68
N HIS A 141 18.26 3.13 -5.47
CA HIS A 141 17.66 4.05 -4.50
C HIS A 141 16.42 4.75 -5.09
N ARG A 142 15.32 4.75 -4.33
CA ARG A 142 14.08 5.44 -4.68
C ARG A 142 14.15 6.90 -4.26
N GLY A 143 13.75 7.79 -5.17
CA GLY A 143 13.61 9.21 -4.89
C GLY A 143 12.44 9.55 -3.96
N ALA A 144 12.24 10.84 -3.73
CA ALA A 144 11.13 11.34 -2.90
C ALA A 144 9.74 11.03 -3.49
N LYS A 145 9.64 10.93 -4.80
CA LYS A 145 8.45 10.45 -5.51
C LYS A 145 8.64 8.97 -5.80
N VAL A 146 7.83 8.14 -5.16
CA VAL A 146 7.93 6.70 -5.29
C VAL A 146 7.01 6.21 -6.40
N ILE A 147 7.57 5.64 -7.45
CA ILE A 147 6.81 4.95 -8.48
C ILE A 147 6.29 3.64 -7.87
N PRO A 148 4.97 3.33 -7.97
CA PRO A 148 4.43 2.08 -7.47
C PRO A 148 5.04 0.88 -8.19
N GLY A 149 5.31 -0.17 -7.42
CA GLY A 149 5.88 -1.39 -7.95
C GLY A 149 7.34 -1.63 -7.54
N PRO A 150 7.98 -2.63 -8.13
CA PRO A 150 9.28 -3.09 -7.64
C PRO A 150 10.46 -2.24 -8.11
N PHE A 151 10.32 -1.37 -9.10
CA PHE A 151 11.42 -0.64 -9.71
C PHE A 151 11.41 0.85 -9.34
N ALA A 152 12.59 1.45 -9.21
CA ALA A 152 12.74 2.85 -8.80
C ALA A 152 12.44 3.83 -9.95
N GLU A 153 12.84 3.48 -11.16
CA GLU A 153 12.71 4.33 -12.34
C GLU A 153 11.91 3.63 -13.44
N LYS A 154 11.17 4.43 -14.23
CA LYS A 154 10.37 3.91 -15.35
C LYS A 154 11.25 3.31 -16.45
N GLU A 155 12.42 3.87 -16.64
CA GLU A 155 13.42 3.47 -17.62
C GLU A 155 14.02 2.10 -17.32
N ASP A 156 14.01 1.70 -16.05
CA ASP A 156 14.46 0.36 -15.61
C ASP A 156 13.44 -0.73 -16.02
N VAL A 157 12.26 -0.32 -16.47
CA VAL A 157 11.16 -1.21 -16.89
C VAL A 157 10.91 -1.01 -18.38
N GLY A 158 11.86 -1.41 -19.16
CA GLY A 158 11.67 -1.50 -20.60
C GLY A 158 11.18 -2.88 -21.02
N LYS A 159 10.98 -3.03 -22.30
CA LYS A 159 10.77 -4.34 -22.90
C LYS A 159 11.99 -5.22 -22.62
N ASN A 160 11.75 -6.43 -22.08
CA ASN A 160 12.77 -7.41 -21.77
C ASN A 160 13.75 -7.04 -20.63
N VAL A 161 13.23 -6.51 -19.53
CA VAL A 161 14.04 -6.38 -18.31
C VAL A 161 14.33 -7.75 -17.71
N ASN A 162 15.61 -8.10 -17.53
CA ASN A 162 15.99 -9.32 -16.81
C ASN A 162 15.70 -9.14 -15.32
N ILE A 163 14.69 -9.85 -14.80
CA ILE A 163 14.28 -9.76 -13.40
C ILE A 163 14.86 -10.85 -12.52
N CYS A 164 15.38 -11.92 -13.10
CA CYS A 164 15.93 -13.04 -12.33
C CYS A 164 16.78 -13.93 -13.23
N THR A 165 17.77 -14.60 -12.64
CA THR A 165 18.53 -15.67 -13.28
C THR A 165 18.20 -16.98 -12.57
N ALA A 166 17.87 -18.03 -13.33
CA ALA A 166 17.66 -19.36 -12.76
C ALA A 166 18.94 -19.88 -12.11
N PHE A 167 18.78 -20.52 -10.96
CA PHE A 167 19.86 -21.18 -10.22
C PHE A 167 20.21 -22.54 -10.83
#